data_5251cd5618536c5aad8210c704ee6b4c
#
_entry.id   5251cd5618536c5aad8210c704ee6b4c
#
_cell.length_a   1.000
_cell.length_b   1.000
_cell.length_c   1.000
_cell.angle_alpha   90.00
_cell.angle_beta   90.00
_cell.angle_gamma   90.00
#
_symmetry.space_group_name_H-M   'P 1'
#
loop_
_entity.id
_entity.type
_entity.pdbx_description
1 polymer ?
#
loop_
_entity_poly.entity_id
_entity_poly.type
_entity_poly.pdbx_seq_one_letter_code
_entity_poly.pdbx_strand_id
1 'polypeptide(L)' 'MDQKLLTFLTLCRTMNYRRAADALHLTQPAVTKQIQSLESQYGVKLFSYDERKLRKTVQGEI' A
#
# COMPACT_ATOMS: atom_id res chain seq x y z
N MET A 1 -8.75 -8.42 11.53
CA MET A 1 -8.35 -7.22 10.76
C MET A 1 -8.62 -7.46 9.28
N ASP A 2 -9.12 -6.47 8.59
CA ASP A 2 -9.34 -6.53 7.17
C ASP A 2 -8.00 -6.74 6.45
N GLN A 3 -7.97 -7.63 5.45
CA GLN A 3 -6.76 -7.92 4.68
C GLN A 3 -6.21 -6.66 4.02
N LYS A 4 -7.08 -5.78 3.53
CA LYS A 4 -6.64 -4.54 2.88
C LYS A 4 -5.96 -3.61 3.88
N LEU A 5 -6.47 -3.52 5.09
CA LEU A 5 -5.85 -2.72 6.14
C LEU A 5 -4.51 -3.30 6.56
N LEU A 6 -4.42 -4.62 6.67
CA LEU A 6 -3.16 -5.29 6.97
C LEU A 6 -2.12 -5.00 5.89
N THR A 7 -2.54 -5.09 4.64
CA THR A 7 -1.67 -4.78 3.50
C THR A 7 -1.20 -3.33 3.54
N PHE A 8 -2.12 -2.40 3.82
CA PHE A 8 -1.80 -0.99 3.94
C PHE A 8 -0.74 -0.75 5.04
N LEU A 9 -0.96 -1.31 6.23
CA LEU A 9 -0.03 -1.15 7.33
C LEU A 9 1.33 -1.76 7.02
N THR A 10 1.35 -2.91 6.38
CA THR A 10 2.60 -3.58 5.99
C THR A 10 3.35 -2.74 4.97
N LEU A 11 2.64 -2.18 4.00
CA LEU A 11 3.27 -1.31 3.00
C LEU A 11 3.79 -0.02 3.64
N CYS A 12 3.08 0.56 4.59
CA CYS A 12 3.55 1.72 5.34
C CYS A 12 4.86 1.43 6.07
N ARG A 13 4.97 0.22 6.62
CA ARG A 13 6.16 -0.16 7.37
C ARG A 13 7.36 -0.46 6.48
N THR A 14 7.12 -1.15 5.37
CA THR A 14 8.20 -1.55 4.46
C THR A 14 8.54 -0.48 3.44
N MET A 15 7.55 0.32 3.03
CA MET A 15 7.66 1.31 1.94
C MET A 15 8.25 0.70 0.67
N ASN A 16 7.88 -0.56 0.42
CA ASN A 16 8.40 -1.33 -0.71
C ASN A 16 7.39 -2.42 -1.05
N TYR A 17 6.81 -2.36 -2.25
CA TYR A 17 5.78 -3.30 -2.67
C TYR A 17 6.26 -4.75 -2.67
N ARG A 18 7.50 -4.97 -3.11
CA ARG A 18 8.06 -6.32 -3.13
C ARG A 18 8.21 -6.87 -1.72
N ARG A 19 8.75 -6.08 -0.80
CA ARG A 19 8.92 -6.51 0.60
C ARG A 19 7.58 -6.73 1.27
N ALA A 20 6.61 -5.86 1.00
CA ALA A 20 5.27 -6.03 1.54
C ALA A 20 4.64 -7.32 1.04
N ALA A 21 4.77 -7.60 -0.26
CA ALA A 21 4.26 -8.84 -0.84
C ALA A 21 4.91 -10.06 -0.18
N ASP A 22 6.23 -10.03 -0.01
CA ASP A 22 6.96 -11.12 0.64
C ASP A 22 6.48 -11.33 2.08
N ALA A 23 6.33 -10.25 2.83
CA ALA A 23 5.88 -10.31 4.22
C ALA A 23 4.46 -10.86 4.36
N LEU A 24 3.62 -10.57 3.37
CA LEU A 24 2.21 -10.99 3.37
C LEU A 24 1.98 -12.32 2.66
N HIS A 25 3.01 -12.90 2.07
CA HIS A 25 2.91 -14.11 1.24
C HIS A 25 1.96 -13.90 0.06
N LEU A 26 2.02 -12.71 -0.53
CA LEU A 26 1.21 -12.32 -1.68
C LEU A 26 2.12 -11.98 -2.86
N THR A 27 1.52 -11.92 -4.05
CA THR A 27 2.23 -11.36 -5.22
C THR A 27 2.18 -9.83 -5.16
N GLN A 28 3.12 -9.16 -5.83
CA GLN A 28 3.08 -7.70 -5.94
C GLN A 28 1.78 -7.19 -6.57
N PRO A 29 1.28 -7.78 -7.68
CA PRO A 29 0.00 -7.35 -8.22
C PRO A 29 -1.15 -7.45 -7.24
N ALA A 30 -1.15 -8.47 -6.35
CA ALA A 30 -2.18 -8.61 -5.34
C ALA A 30 -2.10 -7.47 -4.32
N VAL A 31 -0.90 -7.11 -3.88
CA VAL A 31 -0.71 -5.98 -2.96
C VAL A 31 -1.18 -4.68 -3.63
N THR A 32 -0.75 -4.43 -4.87
CA THR A 32 -1.15 -3.25 -5.62
C THR A 32 -2.67 -3.15 -5.73
N LYS A 33 -3.32 -4.26 -6.05
CA LYS A 33 -4.77 -4.29 -6.20
C LYS A 33 -5.49 -3.96 -4.91
N GLN A 34 -5.01 -4.47 -3.79
CA GLN A 34 -5.61 -4.19 -2.49
C GLN A 34 -5.45 -2.72 -2.10
N ILE A 35 -4.28 -2.13 -2.36
CA ILE A 35 -4.05 -0.71 -2.10
C ILE A 35 -4.95 0.16 -3.00
N GLN A 36 -5.05 -0.18 -4.30
CA GLN A 36 -5.93 0.53 -5.22
C GLN A 36 -7.40 0.44 -4.78
N SER A 37 -7.80 -0.71 -4.25
CA SER A 37 -9.15 -0.90 -3.74
C SER A 37 -9.44 0.03 -2.57
N LEU A 38 -8.49 0.16 -1.64
CA LEU A 38 -8.61 1.11 -0.53
C LEU A 38 -8.65 2.56 -1.02
N GLU A 39 -7.78 2.90 -1.94
CA GLU A 39 -7.75 4.26 -2.52
C GLU A 39 -9.09 4.59 -3.18
N SER A 40 -9.65 3.63 -3.90
CA SER A 40 -10.94 3.79 -4.54
C SER A 40 -12.07 3.91 -3.52
N GLN A 41 -12.01 3.12 -2.45
CA GLN A 41 -13.02 3.12 -1.41
C GLN A 41 -13.09 4.46 -0.68
N TYR A 42 -11.96 5.08 -0.42
CA TYR A 42 -11.89 6.35 0.29
C TYR A 42 -11.77 7.55 -0.64
N GLY A 43 -11.63 7.32 -1.94
CA GLY A 43 -11.55 8.40 -2.94
C GLY A 43 -10.29 9.22 -2.84
N VAL A 44 -9.19 8.66 -2.34
CA VAL A 44 -7.93 9.37 -2.18
C VAL A 44 -6.75 8.49 -2.56
N LYS A 45 -5.64 9.10 -2.92
CA LYS A 45 -4.36 8.42 -3.11
C LYS A 45 -3.68 8.27 -1.76
N LEU A 46 -3.24 7.06 -1.43
CA LEU A 46 -2.54 6.79 -0.19
C LEU A 46 -1.02 6.76 -0.37
N PHE A 47 -0.57 6.38 -1.56
CA PHE A 47 0.85 6.30 -1.90
C PHE A 47 1.08 6.93 -3.26
N SER A 48 2.28 7.47 -3.45
CA SER A 48 2.71 7.99 -4.75
C SER A 48 4.21 7.73 -4.91
N TYR A 49 4.68 7.76 -6.15
CA TYR A 49 6.10 7.69 -6.44
C TYR A 49 6.63 9.09 -6.68
N ASP A 50 7.75 9.39 -6.03
CA ASP A 50 8.48 10.64 -6.19
C ASP A 50 9.95 10.29 -6.43
N GLU A 51 10.47 10.64 -7.60
CA GLU A 51 11.83 10.32 -7.99
C GLU A 51 12.14 8.81 -7.80
N ARG A 52 11.19 7.97 -8.22
CA ARG A 52 11.25 6.51 -8.11
C ARG A 52 11.22 5.98 -6.68
N LYS A 53 10.90 6.83 -5.71
CA LYS A 53 10.71 6.40 -4.32
C LYS A 53 9.24 6.39 -3.98
N LEU A 54 8.83 5.33 -3.30
CA LEU A 54 7.47 5.23 -2.80
C LEU A 54 7.34 6.12 -1.57
N ARG A 55 6.31 6.96 -1.56
CA ARG A 55 6.02 7.85 -0.43
C ARG A 55 4.56 7.78 -0.08
N LYS A 56 4.26 7.98 1.19
CA LYS A 56 2.87 8.13 1.63
C LYS A 56 2.40 9.53 1.28
N THR A 57 1.15 9.62 0.81
CA THR A 57 0.52 10.92 0.63
C THR A 57 0.06 11.46 1.99
N VAL A 58 -0.41 12.70 2.04
CA VAL A 58 -0.95 13.26 3.28
C VAL A 58 -2.08 12.38 3.81
N GLN A 59 -2.93 11.88 2.92
CA GLN A 59 -4.04 10.98 3.29
C GLN A 59 -3.55 9.62 3.77
N GLY A 60 -2.37 9.17 3.33
CA GLY A 60 -1.78 7.92 3.78
C GLY A 60 -1.08 8.02 5.12
N GLU A 61 -0.80 9.22 5.60
CA GLU A 61 -0.20 9.47 6.91
C GLU A 61 -1.29 9.62 7.95
N ILE A 62 -1.65 8.52 8.53
CA ILE A 62 -2.72 8.50 9.53
C ILE A 62 -2.13 8.60 10.93
#